data_3d0676bbd87526f28fd29a52fd69b101
#
_entry.id   3d0676bbd87526f28fd29a52fd69b101
#
_cell.length_a   1.000
_cell.length_b   1.000
_cell.length_c   1.000
_cell.angle_alpha   90.00
_cell.angle_beta   90.00
_cell.angle_gamma   90.00
#
_symmetry.space_group_name_H-M   'P 1'
#
loop_
_entity.id
_entity.type
_entity.pdbx_description
1 polymer ?
#
loop_
_entity_poly.entity_id
_entity_poly.type
_entity_poly.pdbx_seq_one_letter_code
_entity_poly.pdbx_strand_id
1 'polypeptide(L)'
;VAKVKFPTFRNVSLRYLNEVSIHKKCFRLERAIITPLGNEAWSEYPINKITPLVIGKFRDKQREIIKDNTINRKLDVISTIYTTCKKEWGYPVINPVLGIRRPKNPEPRDRRFTDAEINLLLRGNRTSELLRTIIEVALETGMRQSEILNIHPEHIKGSTLYIPLAKTKPRTIPLTKKALLILRSCTFMES
;
A
#
# COMPACT_ATOMS: atom_id res chain seq x y z
N VAL A 1 -24.48 31.85 -18.45
CA VAL A 1 -23.97 30.65 -17.76
C VAL A 1 -22.47 30.83 -17.58
N ALA A 2 -22.00 30.98 -16.32
CA ALA A 2 -20.59 31.19 -16.03
C ALA A 2 -19.77 29.98 -16.55
N LYS A 3 -18.76 30.24 -17.39
CA LYS A 3 -17.85 29.19 -17.89
C LYS A 3 -17.07 28.61 -16.71
N VAL A 4 -17.33 27.35 -16.33
CA VAL A 4 -16.57 26.66 -15.30
C VAL A 4 -15.11 26.56 -15.75
N LYS A 5 -14.20 27.23 -15.03
CA LYS A 5 -12.75 27.12 -15.29
C LYS A 5 -12.24 25.82 -14.66
N PHE A 6 -11.85 24.87 -15.49
CA PHE A 6 -11.31 23.60 -15.01
C PHE A 6 -9.83 23.72 -14.65
N PRO A 7 -9.41 23.30 -13.43
CA PRO A 7 -8.02 23.24 -13.04
C PRO A 7 -7.27 22.15 -13.84
N THR A 8 -5.95 22.21 -13.83
CA THR A 8 -5.10 21.15 -14.39
C THR A 8 -5.09 19.91 -13.48
N PHE A 9 -4.72 18.74 -14.06
CA PHE A 9 -4.57 17.53 -13.23
C PHE A 9 -3.51 17.72 -12.15
N ARG A 10 -2.42 18.42 -12.45
CA ARG A 10 -1.40 18.77 -11.45
C ARG A 10 -2.02 19.50 -10.27
N ASN A 11 -2.84 20.52 -10.51
CA ASN A 11 -3.46 21.31 -9.43
C ASN A 11 -4.42 20.47 -8.58
N VAL A 12 -5.28 19.63 -9.20
CA VAL A 12 -6.20 18.78 -8.43
C VAL A 12 -5.47 17.66 -7.71
N SER A 13 -4.37 17.14 -8.25
CA SER A 13 -3.56 16.11 -7.58
C SER A 13 -2.85 16.65 -6.35
N LEU A 14 -2.33 17.88 -6.41
CA LEU A 14 -1.75 18.57 -5.25
C LEU A 14 -2.83 18.89 -4.19
N ARG A 15 -3.97 19.38 -4.63
CA ARG A 15 -5.12 19.60 -3.75
C ARG A 15 -5.55 18.31 -3.05
N TYR A 16 -5.63 17.21 -3.80
CA TYR A 16 -5.97 15.90 -3.26
C TYR A 16 -4.95 15.42 -2.21
N LEU A 17 -3.65 15.63 -2.44
CA LEU A 17 -2.62 15.30 -1.45
C LEU A 17 -2.83 16.05 -0.13
N ASN A 18 -3.13 17.34 -0.23
CA ASN A 18 -3.20 18.23 0.94
C ASN A 18 -4.54 18.13 1.69
N GLU A 19 -5.65 17.88 1.00
CA GLU A 19 -6.98 17.90 1.61
C GLU A 19 -7.52 16.48 1.92
N VAL A 20 -7.13 15.47 1.16
CA VAL A 20 -7.72 14.12 1.27
C VAL A 20 -6.68 13.07 1.69
N SER A 21 -5.56 13.00 0.97
CA SER A 21 -4.58 11.94 1.17
C SER A 21 -3.87 12.05 2.52
N ILE A 22 -3.63 13.26 3.02
CA ILE A 22 -2.96 13.52 4.29
C ILE A 22 -3.63 12.84 5.49
N HIS A 23 -4.94 12.63 5.43
CA HIS A 23 -5.71 11.96 6.48
C HIS A 23 -5.74 10.43 6.37
N LYS A 24 -5.09 9.87 5.34
CA LYS A 24 -5.08 8.43 5.08
C LYS A 24 -3.85 7.75 5.68
N LYS A 25 -4.01 6.55 6.20
CA LYS A 25 -2.89 5.69 6.64
C LYS A 25 -1.87 5.41 5.53
N CYS A 26 -2.29 5.43 4.26
CA CYS A 26 -1.45 5.20 3.10
C CYS A 26 -0.88 6.48 2.46
N PHE A 27 -0.91 7.63 3.15
CA PHE A 27 -0.44 8.92 2.64
C PHE A 27 0.93 8.85 1.95
N ARG A 28 1.92 8.22 2.61
CA ARG A 28 3.28 8.10 2.04
C ARG A 28 3.29 7.38 0.69
N LEU A 29 2.50 6.32 0.57
CA LEU A 29 2.38 5.53 -0.67
C LEU A 29 1.64 6.32 -1.76
N GLU A 30 0.53 6.98 -1.42
CA GLU A 30 -0.20 7.83 -2.37
C GLU A 30 0.68 8.99 -2.85
N ARG A 31 1.41 9.66 -1.95
CA ARG A 31 2.34 10.73 -2.30
C ARG A 31 3.42 10.25 -3.29
N ALA A 32 4.00 9.08 -3.04
CA ALA A 32 5.02 8.49 -3.93
C ALA A 32 4.48 8.17 -5.34
N ILE A 33 3.17 7.96 -5.48
CA ILE A 33 2.50 7.76 -6.77
C ILE A 33 2.11 9.10 -7.40
N ILE A 34 1.50 10.00 -6.64
CA ILE A 34 0.92 11.25 -7.14
C ILE A 34 2.00 12.24 -7.59
N THR A 35 3.10 12.36 -6.84
CA THR A 35 4.18 13.30 -7.18
C THR A 35 4.74 13.06 -8.59
N PRO A 36 5.13 11.84 -8.99
CA PRO A 36 5.53 11.58 -10.38
C PRO A 36 4.42 11.80 -11.42
N LEU A 37 3.16 11.52 -11.09
CA LEU A 37 2.04 11.78 -12.00
C LEU A 37 1.86 13.27 -12.30
N GLY A 38 2.11 14.13 -11.32
CA GLY A 38 2.11 15.58 -11.50
C GLY A 38 3.20 16.10 -12.43
N ASN A 39 4.26 15.31 -12.71
CA ASN A 39 5.35 15.66 -13.62
C ASN A 39 5.14 15.13 -15.06
N GLU A 40 4.09 14.35 -15.30
CA GLU A 40 3.76 13.91 -16.66
C GLU A 40 3.26 15.09 -17.49
N ALA A 41 3.64 15.16 -18.78
CA ALA A 41 3.26 16.27 -19.64
C ALA A 41 1.73 16.51 -19.74
N TRP A 42 0.96 15.43 -19.69
CA TRP A 42 -0.51 15.52 -19.69
C TRP A 42 -1.10 16.06 -18.38
N SER A 43 -0.33 16.12 -17.31
CA SER A 43 -0.80 16.67 -16.02
C SER A 43 -1.12 18.17 -16.08
N GLU A 44 -0.57 18.87 -17.06
CA GLU A 44 -0.86 20.30 -17.34
C GLU A 44 -2.17 20.51 -18.08
N TYR A 45 -2.80 19.45 -18.56
CA TYR A 45 -4.10 19.58 -19.22
C TYR A 45 -5.20 19.83 -18.20
N PRO A 46 -6.19 20.66 -18.53
CA PRO A 46 -7.42 20.77 -17.75
C PRO A 46 -8.08 19.41 -17.58
N ILE A 47 -8.59 19.10 -16.37
CA ILE A 47 -9.12 17.76 -16.03
C ILE A 47 -10.25 17.30 -16.97
N ASN A 48 -11.01 18.21 -17.56
CA ASN A 48 -12.06 17.90 -18.53
C ASN A 48 -11.52 17.59 -19.95
N LYS A 49 -10.23 17.82 -20.21
CA LYS A 49 -9.57 17.54 -21.47
C LYS A 49 -8.75 16.25 -21.46
N ILE A 50 -8.56 15.65 -20.29
CA ILE A 50 -7.88 14.36 -20.17
C ILE A 50 -8.87 13.25 -20.52
N THR A 51 -8.68 12.68 -21.69
CA THR A 51 -9.54 11.64 -22.26
C THR A 51 -9.01 10.22 -21.94
N PRO A 52 -9.82 9.17 -22.14
CA PRO A 52 -9.33 7.79 -22.06
C PRO A 52 -8.12 7.53 -22.97
N LEU A 53 -8.03 8.19 -24.13
CA LEU A 53 -6.89 8.08 -25.04
C LEU A 53 -5.58 8.57 -24.39
N VAL A 54 -5.62 9.69 -23.67
CA VAL A 54 -4.45 10.24 -22.96
C VAL A 54 -3.96 9.26 -21.88
N ILE A 55 -4.88 8.74 -21.08
CA ILE A 55 -4.53 7.77 -20.02
C ILE A 55 -4.12 6.42 -20.63
N GLY A 56 -4.70 6.02 -21.74
CA GLY A 56 -4.27 4.82 -22.47
C GLY A 56 -2.82 4.92 -22.96
N LYS A 57 -2.42 6.03 -23.58
CA LYS A 57 -1.02 6.28 -23.98
C LYS A 57 -0.07 6.30 -22.79
N PHE A 58 -0.48 6.93 -21.67
CA PHE A 58 0.28 6.90 -20.43
C PHE A 58 0.46 5.46 -19.92
N ARG A 59 -0.61 4.66 -19.85
CA ARG A 59 -0.55 3.25 -19.47
C ARG A 59 0.44 2.46 -20.33
N ASP A 60 0.36 2.62 -21.66
CA ASP A 60 1.18 1.86 -22.61
C ASP A 60 2.66 2.23 -22.49
N LYS A 61 3.00 3.51 -22.35
CA LYS A 61 4.34 3.99 -22.04
C LYS A 61 4.87 3.40 -20.71
N GLN A 62 4.04 3.33 -19.67
CA GLN A 62 4.45 2.80 -18.38
C GLN A 62 4.73 1.29 -18.43
N ARG A 63 4.09 0.53 -19.32
CA ARG A 63 4.31 -0.91 -19.48
C ARG A 63 5.72 -1.27 -19.94
N GLU A 64 6.40 -0.37 -20.61
CA GLU A 64 7.79 -0.56 -21.02
C GLU A 64 8.78 -0.45 -19.82
N ILE A 65 8.35 0.20 -18.72
CA ILE A 65 9.25 0.58 -17.62
C ILE A 65 8.92 -0.17 -16.33
N ILE A 66 7.63 -0.40 -16.04
CA ILE A 66 7.18 -0.94 -14.75
C ILE A 66 6.16 -2.07 -14.92
N LYS A 67 6.00 -2.89 -13.87
CA LYS A 67 5.07 -4.04 -13.85
C LYS A 67 3.60 -3.58 -13.87
N ASP A 68 2.76 -4.39 -14.55
CA ASP A 68 1.32 -4.17 -14.69
C ASP A 68 0.60 -3.84 -13.37
N ASN A 69 0.97 -4.52 -12.28
CA ASN A 69 0.40 -4.28 -10.95
C ASN A 69 0.67 -2.85 -10.43
N THR A 70 1.87 -2.30 -10.73
CA THR A 70 2.22 -0.93 -10.36
C THR A 70 1.46 0.08 -11.22
N ILE A 71 1.24 -0.23 -12.51
CA ILE A 71 0.42 0.59 -13.41
C ILE A 71 -1.03 0.63 -12.89
N ASN A 72 -1.59 -0.51 -12.52
CA ASN A 72 -2.95 -0.58 -11.97
C ASN A 72 -3.10 0.30 -10.73
N ARG A 73 -2.11 0.32 -9.82
CA ARG A 73 -2.12 1.22 -8.66
C ARG A 73 -2.10 2.70 -9.04
N LYS A 74 -1.30 3.09 -10.06
CA LYS A 74 -1.32 4.46 -10.60
C LYS A 74 -2.69 4.82 -11.17
N LEU A 75 -3.30 3.92 -11.93
CA LEU A 75 -4.64 4.09 -12.47
C LEU A 75 -5.71 4.22 -11.38
N ASP A 76 -5.59 3.43 -10.28
CA ASP A 76 -6.50 3.54 -9.14
C ASP A 76 -6.42 4.92 -8.48
N VAL A 77 -5.22 5.45 -8.30
CA VAL A 77 -5.01 6.80 -7.73
C VAL A 77 -5.61 7.87 -8.65
N ILE A 78 -5.34 7.81 -9.97
CA ILE A 78 -5.95 8.73 -10.95
C ILE A 78 -7.48 8.66 -10.87
N SER A 79 -8.03 7.44 -10.87
CA SER A 79 -9.48 7.21 -10.78
C SER A 79 -10.08 7.78 -9.49
N THR A 80 -9.38 7.64 -8.37
CA THR A 80 -9.82 8.18 -7.08
C THR A 80 -9.83 9.72 -7.09
N ILE A 81 -8.78 10.35 -7.63
CA ILE A 81 -8.73 11.82 -7.78
C ILE A 81 -9.93 12.32 -8.62
N TYR A 82 -10.23 11.69 -9.76
CA TYR A 82 -11.40 12.08 -10.57
C TYR A 82 -12.73 11.88 -9.85
N THR A 83 -12.83 10.82 -9.06
CA THR A 83 -14.02 10.55 -8.25
C THR A 83 -14.22 11.64 -7.20
N THR A 84 -13.16 12.07 -6.52
CA THR A 84 -13.16 13.18 -5.56
C THR A 84 -13.51 14.50 -6.27
N CYS A 85 -12.87 14.79 -7.42
CA CYS A 85 -13.20 15.97 -8.23
C CYS A 85 -14.70 16.07 -8.53
N LYS A 86 -15.32 14.94 -8.89
CA LYS A 86 -16.74 14.90 -9.24
C LYS A 86 -17.65 14.96 -8.01
N LYS A 87 -17.38 14.13 -6.98
CA LYS A 87 -18.29 13.93 -5.85
C LYS A 87 -18.16 15.01 -4.77
N GLU A 88 -16.94 15.46 -4.51
CA GLU A 88 -16.67 16.35 -3.37
C GLU A 88 -16.42 17.79 -3.82
N TRP A 89 -15.75 17.98 -4.98
CA TRP A 89 -15.41 19.32 -5.47
C TRP A 89 -16.35 19.86 -6.55
N GLY A 90 -17.37 19.09 -6.93
CA GLY A 90 -18.44 19.53 -7.84
C GLY A 90 -18.01 19.78 -9.28
N TYR A 91 -16.82 19.29 -9.73
CA TYR A 91 -16.44 19.42 -11.14
C TYR A 91 -17.22 18.44 -12.01
N PRO A 92 -17.90 18.90 -13.08
CA PRO A 92 -18.62 18.03 -14.00
C PRO A 92 -17.64 17.32 -14.96
N VAL A 93 -16.88 16.36 -14.43
CA VAL A 93 -15.88 15.58 -15.18
C VAL A 93 -16.24 14.11 -15.28
N ILE A 94 -15.81 13.48 -16.37
CA ILE A 94 -15.88 12.04 -16.59
C ILE A 94 -14.54 11.44 -16.21
N ASN A 95 -14.56 10.35 -15.44
CA ASN A 95 -13.34 9.65 -15.06
C ASN A 95 -12.75 8.91 -16.28
N PRO A 96 -11.60 9.33 -16.80
CA PRO A 96 -11.02 8.77 -18.02
C PRO A 96 -10.49 7.34 -17.85
N VAL A 97 -10.26 6.90 -16.62
CA VAL A 97 -9.77 5.55 -16.32
C VAL A 97 -10.84 4.49 -16.56
N LEU A 98 -12.13 4.86 -16.46
CA LEU A 98 -13.24 3.91 -16.70
C LEU A 98 -13.36 3.52 -18.16
N GLY A 99 -12.85 4.34 -19.09
CA GLY A 99 -12.91 4.08 -20.54
C GLY A 99 -11.70 3.31 -21.09
N ILE A 100 -10.78 2.83 -20.25
CA ILE A 100 -9.58 2.11 -20.71
C ILE A 100 -9.53 0.67 -20.20
N ARG A 101 -8.94 -0.21 -21.03
CA ARG A 101 -8.62 -1.58 -20.59
C ARG A 101 -7.43 -1.55 -19.63
N ARG A 102 -7.62 -2.13 -18.44
CA ARG A 102 -6.54 -2.27 -17.47
C ARG A 102 -5.60 -3.44 -17.80
N PRO A 103 -4.30 -3.34 -17.48
CA PRO A 103 -3.40 -4.48 -17.49
C PRO A 103 -3.90 -5.62 -16.60
N LYS A 104 -3.67 -6.86 -17.00
CA LYS A 104 -3.96 -8.02 -16.14
C LYS A 104 -2.95 -8.06 -14.99
N ASN A 105 -3.44 -8.26 -13.78
CA ASN A 105 -2.54 -8.56 -12.67
C ASN A 105 -1.87 -9.93 -12.91
N PRO A 106 -0.58 -10.06 -12.56
CA PRO A 106 0.08 -11.36 -12.58
C PRO A 106 -0.61 -12.31 -11.59
N GLU A 107 -0.52 -13.59 -11.87
CA GLU A 107 -0.98 -14.63 -10.96
C GLU A 107 -0.36 -14.47 -9.56
N PRO A 108 -1.10 -14.72 -8.49
CA PRO A 108 -0.57 -14.71 -7.13
C PRO A 108 0.62 -15.67 -7.02
N ARG A 109 1.63 -15.28 -6.25
CA ARG A 109 2.75 -16.18 -5.96
C ARG A 109 2.27 -17.27 -5.01
N ASP A 110 2.40 -18.52 -5.43
CA ASP A 110 2.09 -19.71 -4.60
C ASP A 110 3.36 -20.38 -4.03
N ARG A 111 4.50 -19.72 -4.15
CA ARG A 111 5.77 -20.26 -3.63
C ARG A 111 5.81 -20.13 -2.10
N ARG A 112 6.02 -21.27 -1.42
CA ARG A 112 6.32 -21.35 0.01
C ARG A 112 7.81 -21.64 0.20
N PHE A 113 8.36 -21.23 1.34
CA PHE A 113 9.70 -21.62 1.73
C PHE A 113 9.73 -23.12 2.07
N THR A 114 10.77 -23.79 1.63
CA THR A 114 11.08 -25.18 2.05
C THR A 114 11.70 -25.16 3.44
N ASP A 115 11.67 -26.30 4.15
CA ASP A 115 12.29 -26.43 5.47
C ASP A 115 13.80 -26.15 5.42
N ALA A 116 14.49 -26.54 4.33
CA ALA A 116 15.88 -26.23 4.13
C ALA A 116 16.15 -24.74 4.01
N GLU A 117 15.32 -23.99 3.29
CA GLU A 117 15.41 -22.53 3.18
C GLU A 117 15.11 -21.84 4.52
N ILE A 118 14.11 -22.32 5.25
CA ILE A 118 13.80 -21.82 6.59
C ILE A 118 14.99 -22.04 7.55
N ASN A 119 15.58 -23.24 7.54
CA ASN A 119 16.75 -23.54 8.34
C ASN A 119 17.96 -22.66 7.97
N LEU A 120 18.15 -22.38 6.67
CA LEU A 120 19.21 -21.47 6.22
C LEU A 120 18.99 -20.04 6.72
N LEU A 121 17.75 -19.55 6.69
CA LEU A 121 17.40 -18.23 7.23
C LEU A 121 17.59 -18.14 8.74
N LEU A 122 17.24 -19.19 9.48
CA LEU A 122 17.32 -19.19 10.95
C LEU A 122 18.75 -19.46 11.47
N ARG A 123 19.56 -20.24 10.76
CA ARG A 123 20.91 -20.65 11.21
C ARG A 123 22.05 -20.01 10.42
N GLY A 124 21.75 -19.32 9.33
CA GLY A 124 22.76 -18.69 8.48
C GLY A 124 23.45 -17.50 9.17
N ASN A 125 24.75 -17.35 8.96
CA ASN A 125 25.56 -16.28 9.57
C ASN A 125 25.21 -14.86 9.05
N ARG A 126 24.39 -14.75 8.00
CA ARG A 126 23.98 -13.48 7.38
C ARG A 126 22.71 -12.88 7.99
N THR A 127 22.02 -13.62 8.85
CA THR A 127 20.77 -13.18 9.47
C THR A 127 21.06 -12.68 10.89
N SER A 128 20.73 -11.42 11.19
CA SER A 128 20.87 -10.88 12.54
C SER A 128 19.93 -11.61 13.50
N GLU A 129 20.25 -11.58 14.79
CA GLU A 129 19.44 -12.20 15.84
C GLU A 129 18.01 -11.63 15.86
N LEU A 130 17.87 -10.31 15.78
CA LEU A 130 16.58 -9.64 15.67
C LEU A 130 15.75 -10.16 14.48
N LEU A 131 16.38 -10.31 13.30
CA LEU A 131 15.67 -10.78 12.11
C LEU A 131 15.26 -12.25 12.26
N ARG A 132 16.09 -13.09 12.89
CA ARG A 132 15.73 -14.49 13.19
C ARG A 132 14.49 -14.55 14.08
N THR A 133 14.49 -13.78 15.16
CA THR A 133 13.35 -13.68 16.08
C THR A 133 12.05 -13.26 15.35
N ILE A 134 12.14 -12.24 14.48
CA ILE A 134 10.97 -11.81 13.68
C ILE A 134 10.48 -12.94 12.77
N ILE A 135 11.41 -13.68 12.12
CA ILE A 135 11.06 -14.81 11.26
C ILE A 135 10.38 -15.92 12.06
N GLU A 136 10.95 -16.30 13.24
CA GLU A 136 10.37 -17.33 14.10
C GLU A 136 8.97 -16.95 14.58
N VAL A 137 8.76 -15.72 15.05
CA VAL A 137 7.44 -15.23 15.44
C VAL A 137 6.47 -15.25 14.25
N ALA A 138 6.93 -14.85 13.05
CA ALA A 138 6.10 -14.88 11.85
C ALA A 138 5.68 -16.31 11.48
N LEU A 139 6.59 -17.28 11.57
CA LEU A 139 6.31 -18.70 11.27
C LEU A 139 5.30 -19.30 12.26
N GLU A 140 5.44 -18.96 13.56
CA GLU A 140 4.58 -19.50 14.61
C GLU A 140 3.17 -18.87 14.65
N THR A 141 3.03 -17.62 14.19
CA THR A 141 1.80 -16.83 14.38
C THR A 141 1.08 -16.46 13.08
N GLY A 142 1.76 -16.49 11.94
CA GLY A 142 1.24 -15.99 10.67
C GLY A 142 0.98 -14.47 10.66
N MET A 143 1.54 -13.73 11.60
CA MET A 143 1.35 -12.28 11.71
C MET A 143 2.06 -11.53 10.59
N ARG A 144 1.55 -10.33 10.28
CA ARG A 144 2.23 -9.42 9.35
C ARG A 144 3.44 -8.77 10.02
N GLN A 145 4.47 -8.46 9.24
CA GLN A 145 5.68 -7.80 9.75
C GLN A 145 5.35 -6.56 10.62
N SER A 146 4.48 -5.68 10.15
CA SER A 146 4.09 -4.49 10.90
C SER A 146 3.35 -4.80 12.22
N GLU A 147 2.66 -5.91 12.30
CA GLU A 147 2.00 -6.36 13.53
C GLU A 147 3.03 -6.89 14.52
N ILE A 148 4.04 -7.65 14.03
CA ILE A 148 5.12 -8.18 14.87
C ILE A 148 5.96 -7.05 15.46
N LEU A 149 6.34 -6.06 14.64
CA LEU A 149 7.15 -4.91 15.08
C LEU A 149 6.43 -3.95 16.04
N ASN A 150 5.12 -4.09 16.20
CA ASN A 150 4.30 -3.30 17.12
C ASN A 150 3.74 -4.14 18.27
N ILE A 151 4.38 -5.26 18.61
CA ILE A 151 4.03 -6.03 19.80
C ILE A 151 4.63 -5.30 21.02
N HIS A 152 3.82 -5.12 22.06
CA HIS A 152 4.23 -4.65 23.37
C HIS A 152 3.92 -5.70 24.43
N PRO A 153 4.67 -5.76 25.55
CA PRO A 153 4.45 -6.75 26.62
C PRO A 153 3.00 -6.79 27.14
N GLU A 154 2.37 -5.62 27.28
CA GLU A 154 0.97 -5.50 27.70
C GLU A 154 -0.06 -6.13 26.76
N HIS A 155 0.31 -6.38 25.51
CA HIS A 155 -0.54 -7.07 24.55
C HIS A 155 -0.62 -8.58 24.79
N ILE A 156 0.29 -9.15 25.59
CA ILE A 156 0.36 -10.58 25.88
C ILE A 156 -0.41 -10.87 27.18
N LYS A 157 -1.50 -11.64 27.07
CA LYS A 157 -2.32 -12.07 28.21
C LYS A 157 -2.39 -13.59 28.26
N GLY A 158 -1.69 -14.20 29.21
CA GLY A 158 -1.60 -15.65 29.31
C GLY A 158 -0.98 -16.27 28.06
N SER A 159 -1.76 -17.03 27.33
CA SER A 159 -1.38 -17.67 26.06
C SER A 159 -1.99 -16.97 24.82
N THR A 160 -2.39 -15.72 24.94
CA THR A 160 -2.99 -14.96 23.84
C THR A 160 -2.26 -13.64 23.61
N LEU A 161 -2.29 -13.16 22.35
CA LEU A 161 -1.72 -11.87 21.95
C LEU A 161 -2.84 -11.01 21.34
N TYR A 162 -3.03 -9.82 21.89
CA TYR A 162 -3.91 -8.79 21.33
C TYR A 162 -3.17 -7.96 20.30
N ILE A 163 -3.74 -7.75 19.12
CA ILE A 163 -3.18 -6.98 18.01
C ILE A 163 -4.05 -5.74 17.78
N PRO A 164 -3.71 -4.58 18.35
CA PRO A 164 -4.52 -3.36 18.24
C PRO A 164 -4.46 -2.75 16.85
N LEU A 165 -3.30 -2.78 16.19
CA LEU A 165 -3.04 -2.14 14.89
C LEU A 165 -3.12 -3.12 13.72
N ALA A 166 -4.09 -4.03 13.73
CA ALA A 166 -4.31 -4.90 12.58
C ALA A 166 -4.81 -4.11 11.35
N LYS A 167 -4.56 -4.65 10.14
CA LYS A 167 -4.91 -3.99 8.86
C LYS A 167 -6.39 -3.62 8.75
N THR A 168 -7.27 -4.42 9.32
CA THR A 168 -8.73 -4.22 9.25
C THR A 168 -9.31 -3.84 10.60
N LYS A 169 -9.37 -4.79 11.53
CA LYS A 169 -9.89 -4.61 12.89
C LYS A 169 -8.94 -5.22 13.89
N PRO A 170 -8.87 -4.69 15.12
CA PRO A 170 -8.16 -5.33 16.23
C PRO A 170 -8.59 -6.79 16.37
N ARG A 171 -7.65 -7.66 16.73
CA ARG A 171 -7.93 -9.09 16.94
C ARG A 171 -7.02 -9.68 17.99
N THR A 172 -7.46 -10.78 18.61
CA THR A 172 -6.65 -11.60 19.51
C THR A 172 -6.32 -12.92 18.83
N ILE A 173 -5.09 -13.37 18.94
CA ILE A 173 -4.63 -14.66 18.42
C ILE A 173 -4.10 -15.53 19.58
N PRO A 174 -4.25 -16.87 19.52
CA PRO A 174 -3.58 -17.77 20.43
C PRO A 174 -2.08 -17.84 20.11
N LEU A 175 -1.26 -18.00 21.14
CA LEU A 175 0.18 -18.20 21.02
C LEU A 175 0.52 -19.67 21.30
N THR A 176 1.38 -20.25 20.47
CA THR A 176 2.04 -21.51 20.80
C THR A 176 2.99 -21.34 21.97
N LYS A 177 3.32 -22.43 22.69
CA LYS A 177 4.32 -22.38 23.75
C LYS A 177 5.65 -21.80 23.27
N LYS A 178 6.05 -22.16 22.04
CA LYS A 178 7.28 -21.66 21.40
C LYS A 178 7.19 -20.17 21.10
N ALA A 179 6.10 -19.70 20.49
CA ALA A 179 5.88 -18.27 20.24
C ALA A 179 5.92 -17.44 21.52
N LEU A 180 5.30 -17.95 22.60
CA LEU A 180 5.30 -17.28 23.90
C LEU A 180 6.71 -17.18 24.51
N LEU A 181 7.51 -18.25 24.43
CA LEU A 181 8.90 -18.24 24.88
C LEU A 181 9.73 -17.23 24.09
N ILE A 182 9.64 -17.24 22.75
CA ILE A 182 10.37 -16.31 21.91
C ILE A 182 10.00 -14.86 22.25
N LEU A 183 8.70 -14.56 22.36
CA LEU A 183 8.23 -13.20 22.66
C LEU A 183 8.68 -12.72 24.04
N ARG A 184 8.70 -13.58 25.05
CA ARG A 184 9.18 -13.24 26.41
C ARG A 184 10.68 -13.02 26.51
N SER A 185 11.48 -13.65 25.61
CA SER A 185 12.93 -13.44 25.55
C SER A 185 13.36 -12.27 24.67
N CYS A 186 12.42 -11.60 24.00
CA CYS A 186 12.73 -10.52 23.07
C CYS A 186 13.00 -9.19 23.77
N THR A 187 14.21 -8.66 23.65
CA THR A 187 14.61 -7.34 24.16
C THR A 187 14.03 -6.17 23.38
N PHE A 188 13.53 -6.37 22.15
CA PHE A 188 12.93 -5.29 21.36
C PHE A 188 11.52 -4.85 21.83
N MET A 189 10.97 -5.52 22.85
CA MET A 189 9.72 -5.13 23.49
C MET A 189 9.92 -4.13 24.65
N GLU A 190 11.16 -3.78 24.98
CA GLU A 190 11.52 -2.91 26.13
C GLU A 190 11.77 -1.44 25.73
N SER A 191 11.54 -1.08 24.45
CA SER A 191 11.79 0.29 23.93
C SER A 191 10.51 1.04 23.54
#